data_1bb59b2991af584c73b7d1f9cdb862e7
#
_entry.id   1bb59b2991af584c73b7d1f9cdb862e7
#
_cell.length_a   1.000
_cell.length_b   1.000
_cell.length_c   1.000
_cell.angle_alpha   90.00
_cell.angle_beta   90.00
_cell.angle_gamma   90.00
#
_symmetry.space_group_name_H-M   'P 1'
#
loop_
_entity.id
_entity.type
_entity.pdbx_description
1 polymer ?
#
loop_
_entity_poly.entity_id
_entity_poly.type
_entity_poly.pdbx_seq_one_letter_code
_entity_poly.pdbx_strand_id
1 'polypeptide(L)'
;NEGVYTRLLSAIKMEQVAEPFVRRRAIRHLEKGRVVILGAGTGNPYFTTDTAASLRAVEIEADVILKGTRVDGIYTADPEKDTTATRFDKLSFTEAISRNLKVMDMTAFTLCQENNLPIIVFDMNKTGNLVDLVKGVEVGTLVS
;
A
#
# COMPACT_ATOMS: atom_id res chain seq x y z
N ASN A 1 -1.56 -11.99 -20.58
CA ASN A 1 -0.45 -12.82 -20.06
C ASN A 1 0.86 -12.15 -20.46
N GLU A 2 1.37 -11.28 -19.59
CA GLU A 2 2.53 -10.39 -19.85
C GLU A 2 3.88 -11.08 -19.62
N GLY A 3 3.90 -12.41 -19.47
CA GLY A 3 5.13 -13.18 -19.28
C GLY A 3 5.80 -13.00 -17.90
N VAL A 4 5.11 -12.39 -16.93
CA VAL A 4 5.63 -12.16 -15.59
C VAL A 4 5.30 -13.35 -14.69
N TYR A 5 6.32 -13.93 -14.05
CA TYR A 5 6.12 -15.00 -13.07
C TYR A 5 5.55 -14.44 -11.78
N THR A 6 4.52 -15.09 -11.27
CA THR A 6 3.86 -14.71 -10.01
C THR A 6 3.93 -15.83 -8.97
N ARG A 7 3.80 -15.48 -7.70
CA ARG A 7 3.65 -16.41 -6.57
C ARG A 7 2.56 -15.91 -5.63
N LEU A 8 1.70 -16.82 -5.20
CA LEU A 8 0.70 -16.56 -4.17
C LEU A 8 1.19 -17.12 -2.84
N LEU A 9 1.31 -16.25 -1.85
CA LEU A 9 1.66 -16.61 -0.47
C LEU A 9 0.49 -16.27 0.45
N SER A 10 0.06 -17.23 1.27
CA SER A 10 -1.08 -17.07 2.17
C SER A 10 -0.66 -16.94 3.62
N ALA A 11 -1.26 -16.00 4.36
CA ALA A 11 -1.10 -15.88 5.80
C ALA A 11 -1.78 -17.02 6.57
N ILE A 12 -2.75 -17.70 5.96
CA ILE A 12 -3.43 -18.87 6.50
C ILE A 12 -2.88 -20.12 5.80
N LYS A 13 -2.64 -21.20 6.55
CA LYS A 13 -2.18 -22.47 5.98
C LYS A 13 -3.24 -23.07 5.05
N MET A 14 -2.89 -23.17 3.76
CA MET A 14 -3.70 -23.80 2.72
C MET A 14 -2.81 -24.38 1.62
N GLU A 15 -1.90 -25.26 2.00
CA GLU A 15 -0.78 -25.72 1.17
C GLU A 15 -1.19 -26.35 -0.18
N GLN A 16 -2.44 -26.83 -0.30
CA GLN A 16 -2.99 -27.34 -1.56
C GLN A 16 -3.26 -26.23 -2.59
N VAL A 17 -3.34 -24.96 -2.16
CA VAL A 17 -3.77 -23.82 -3.00
C VAL A 17 -2.70 -22.75 -3.10
N ALA A 18 -1.99 -22.46 -2.00
CA ALA A 18 -1.02 -21.37 -1.93
C ALA A 18 0.16 -21.74 -1.02
N GLU A 19 1.32 -21.17 -1.30
CA GLU A 19 2.46 -21.28 -0.42
C GLU A 19 2.18 -20.57 0.92
N PRO A 20 2.59 -21.12 2.08
CA PRO A 20 2.51 -20.37 3.34
C PRO A 20 3.45 -19.16 3.27
N PHE A 21 2.95 -18.01 3.80
CA PHE A 21 3.78 -16.81 3.91
C PHE A 21 4.94 -17.06 4.87
N VAL A 22 6.14 -16.95 4.34
CA VAL A 22 7.40 -16.94 5.10
C VAL A 22 8.24 -15.80 4.56
N ARG A 23 8.61 -14.81 5.40
CA ARG A 23 9.34 -13.60 5.00
C ARG A 23 10.51 -13.89 4.06
N ARG A 24 11.42 -14.78 4.43
CA ARG A 24 12.59 -15.14 3.61
C ARG A 24 12.22 -15.71 2.24
N ARG A 25 11.10 -16.44 2.17
CA ARG A 25 10.60 -17.00 0.90
C ARG A 25 10.03 -15.92 0.01
N ALA A 26 9.26 -14.97 0.58
CA ALA A 26 8.74 -13.82 -0.14
C ALA A 26 9.88 -12.97 -0.73
N ILE A 27 10.87 -12.61 0.07
CA ILE A 27 12.07 -11.88 -0.38
C ILE A 27 12.79 -12.66 -1.50
N ARG A 28 12.97 -13.98 -1.34
CA ARG A 28 13.62 -14.80 -2.37
C ARG A 28 12.85 -14.85 -3.70
N HIS A 29 11.52 -14.73 -3.66
CA HIS A 29 10.73 -14.60 -4.88
C HIS A 29 10.94 -13.23 -5.55
N LEU A 30 10.95 -12.15 -4.76
CA LEU A 30 11.20 -10.79 -5.25
C LEU A 30 12.60 -10.65 -5.86
N GLU A 31 13.64 -11.16 -5.19
CA GLU A 31 15.01 -11.21 -5.73
C GLU A 31 15.13 -11.91 -7.09
N LYS A 32 14.21 -12.85 -7.38
CA LYS A 32 14.13 -13.54 -8.67
C LYS A 32 13.27 -12.79 -9.71
N GLY A 33 12.91 -11.53 -9.44
CA GLY A 33 12.08 -10.72 -10.34
C GLY A 33 10.64 -11.21 -10.47
N ARG A 34 10.09 -11.88 -9.45
CA ARG A 34 8.71 -12.37 -9.44
C ARG A 34 7.79 -11.37 -8.78
N VAL A 35 6.56 -11.30 -9.24
CA VAL A 35 5.48 -10.63 -8.51
C VAL A 35 4.95 -11.57 -7.44
N VAL A 36 4.86 -11.09 -6.20
CA VAL A 36 4.33 -11.84 -5.06
C VAL A 36 2.95 -11.30 -4.70
N ILE A 37 1.96 -12.18 -4.71
CA ILE A 37 0.60 -11.88 -4.27
C ILE A 37 0.49 -12.37 -2.82
N LEU A 38 0.13 -11.45 -1.91
CA LEU A 38 -0.01 -11.74 -0.48
C LEU A 38 -1.50 -11.88 -0.13
N GLY A 39 -1.93 -13.10 0.11
CA GLY A 39 -3.32 -13.44 0.37
C GLY A 39 -3.62 -13.64 1.85
N ALA A 40 -4.92 -13.63 2.20
CA ALA A 40 -5.46 -13.88 3.55
C ALA A 40 -5.04 -12.86 4.63
N GLY A 41 -4.71 -11.62 4.22
CA GLY A 41 -4.45 -10.51 5.13
C GLY A 41 -3.29 -10.79 6.11
N THR A 42 -3.52 -10.54 7.40
CA THR A 42 -2.57 -10.87 8.47
C THR A 42 -2.68 -12.33 8.92
N GLY A 43 -3.74 -13.03 8.55
CA GLY A 43 -4.11 -14.34 9.10
C GLY A 43 -4.76 -14.25 10.50
N ASN A 44 -5.01 -13.06 11.00
CA ASN A 44 -5.62 -12.79 12.31
C ASN A 44 -6.87 -11.93 12.17
N PRO A 45 -7.90 -12.14 13.00
CA PRO A 45 -9.07 -11.27 13.02
C PRO A 45 -8.73 -9.87 13.55
N TYR A 46 -9.65 -8.92 13.36
CA TYR A 46 -9.57 -7.52 13.84
C TYR A 46 -8.54 -6.61 13.15
N PHE A 47 -7.83 -7.10 12.13
CA PHE A 47 -6.93 -6.29 11.31
C PHE A 47 -7.53 -6.04 9.93
N THR A 48 -7.32 -4.84 9.42
CA THR A 48 -7.78 -4.45 8.09
C THR A 48 -6.81 -4.90 7.00
N THR A 49 -7.21 -4.72 5.75
CA THR A 49 -6.32 -4.90 4.59
C THR A 49 -5.18 -3.88 4.60
N ASP A 50 -5.42 -2.67 5.09
CA ASP A 50 -4.38 -1.63 5.22
C ASP A 50 -3.30 -2.07 6.21
N THR A 51 -3.70 -2.60 7.38
CA THR A 51 -2.75 -3.17 8.36
C THR A 51 -1.97 -4.33 7.76
N ALA A 52 -2.64 -5.22 7.03
CA ALA A 52 -1.96 -6.33 6.37
C ALA A 52 -0.94 -5.85 5.34
N ALA A 53 -1.28 -4.86 4.52
CA ALA A 53 -0.37 -4.29 3.53
C ALA A 53 0.86 -3.66 4.19
N SER A 54 0.67 -2.86 5.23
CA SER A 54 1.75 -2.23 5.98
C SER A 54 2.68 -3.26 6.64
N LEU A 55 2.11 -4.28 7.30
CA LEU A 55 2.88 -5.35 7.92
C LEU A 55 3.74 -6.10 6.88
N ARG A 56 3.12 -6.50 5.77
CA ARG A 56 3.85 -7.23 4.72
C ARG A 56 4.91 -6.36 4.06
N ALA A 57 4.65 -5.08 3.82
CA ALA A 57 5.63 -4.16 3.24
C ALA A 57 6.86 -4.01 4.15
N VAL A 58 6.67 -3.85 5.47
CA VAL A 58 7.78 -3.82 6.43
C VAL A 58 8.55 -5.15 6.45
N GLU A 59 7.84 -6.29 6.50
CA GLU A 59 8.48 -7.62 6.54
C GLU A 59 9.33 -7.93 5.32
N ILE A 60 8.93 -7.49 4.13
CA ILE A 60 9.69 -7.71 2.88
C ILE A 60 10.63 -6.56 2.54
N GLU A 61 10.75 -5.57 3.42
CA GLU A 61 11.62 -4.39 3.24
C GLU A 61 11.28 -3.62 1.94
N ALA A 62 9.97 -3.35 1.74
CA ALA A 62 9.52 -2.59 0.58
C ALA A 62 9.95 -1.11 0.69
N ASP A 63 10.26 -0.49 -0.44
CA ASP A 63 10.65 0.93 -0.50
C ASP A 63 9.46 1.88 -0.34
N VAL A 64 8.25 1.44 -0.70
CA VAL A 64 7.04 2.27 -0.72
C VAL A 64 5.78 1.41 -0.73
N ILE A 65 4.69 1.93 -0.16
CA ILE A 65 3.33 1.39 -0.35
C ILE A 65 2.59 2.24 -1.38
N LEU A 66 2.07 1.61 -2.42
CA LEU A 66 1.17 2.24 -3.37
C LEU A 66 -0.28 1.92 -2.99
N LYS A 67 -0.99 2.89 -2.44
CA LYS A 67 -2.39 2.75 -2.06
C LYS A 67 -3.31 3.20 -3.19
N GLY A 68 -3.81 2.24 -3.96
CA GLY A 68 -4.81 2.48 -4.99
C GLY A 68 -6.19 2.73 -4.38
N THR A 69 -6.78 3.88 -4.70
CA THR A 69 -8.10 4.32 -4.20
C THR A 69 -9.00 4.76 -5.35
N ARG A 70 -10.19 5.29 -5.03
CA ARG A 70 -11.09 5.91 -6.00
C ARG A 70 -10.86 7.43 -6.14
N VAL A 71 -10.02 8.01 -5.29
CA VAL A 71 -9.64 9.42 -5.32
C VAL A 71 -8.17 9.54 -5.70
N ASP A 72 -7.83 10.65 -6.31
CA ASP A 72 -6.50 10.87 -6.91
C ASP A 72 -5.44 11.36 -5.90
N GLY A 73 -5.75 11.35 -4.61
CA GLY A 73 -4.82 11.72 -3.55
C GLY A 73 -5.51 12.06 -2.23
N ILE A 74 -4.78 12.71 -1.33
CA ILE A 74 -5.28 13.18 -0.04
C ILE A 74 -5.62 14.65 -0.16
N TYR A 75 -6.78 15.05 0.37
CA TYR A 75 -7.30 16.39 0.30
C TYR A 75 -7.41 17.02 1.68
N THR A 76 -7.46 18.36 1.73
CA THR A 76 -7.68 19.14 2.96
C THR A 76 -9.03 18.86 3.61
N ALA A 77 -10.03 18.46 2.82
CA ALA A 77 -11.37 18.03 3.21
C ALA A 77 -11.90 17.03 2.19
N ASP A 78 -13.08 16.46 2.43
CA ASP A 78 -13.74 15.55 1.48
C ASP A 78 -14.13 16.29 0.18
N PRO A 79 -13.49 16.01 -0.96
CA PRO A 79 -13.74 16.76 -2.20
C PRO A 79 -15.15 16.53 -2.78
N GLU A 80 -15.87 15.49 -2.34
CA GLU A 80 -17.26 15.25 -2.73
C GLU A 80 -18.24 16.18 -1.97
N LYS A 81 -17.82 16.71 -0.81
CA LYS A 81 -18.63 17.57 0.06
C LYS A 81 -18.19 19.02 0.07
N ASP A 82 -16.90 19.25 -0.14
CA ASP A 82 -16.29 20.58 -0.12
C ASP A 82 -15.54 20.84 -1.42
N THR A 83 -16.14 21.69 -2.28
CA THR A 83 -15.56 22.07 -3.57
C THR A 83 -14.30 22.94 -3.44
N THR A 84 -13.99 23.43 -2.23
CA THR A 84 -12.77 24.20 -1.94
C THR A 84 -11.61 23.33 -1.48
N ALA A 85 -11.86 22.02 -1.31
CA ALA A 85 -10.83 21.08 -0.90
C ALA A 85 -9.68 21.05 -1.92
N THR A 86 -8.47 21.19 -1.43
CA THR A 86 -7.25 21.13 -2.25
C THR A 86 -6.49 19.86 -1.96
N ARG A 87 -5.95 19.25 -3.03
CA ARG A 87 -5.13 18.05 -2.91
C ARG A 87 -3.72 18.42 -2.43
N PHE A 88 -3.15 17.56 -1.58
CA PHE A 88 -1.75 17.60 -1.24
C PHE A 88 -0.93 16.84 -2.28
N ASP A 89 0.18 17.40 -2.73
CA ASP A 89 1.18 16.66 -3.51
C ASP A 89 2.09 15.86 -2.57
N LYS A 90 2.50 16.47 -1.45
CA LYS A 90 3.30 15.85 -0.38
C LYS A 90 2.73 16.19 0.99
N LEU A 91 2.82 15.27 1.92
CA LEU A 91 2.29 15.40 3.26
C LEU A 91 3.15 14.60 4.25
N SER A 92 3.50 15.15 5.40
CA SER A 92 4.19 14.38 6.42
C SER A 92 3.20 13.51 7.22
N PHE A 93 3.68 12.39 7.78
CA PHE A 93 2.89 11.55 8.69
C PHE A 93 2.31 12.37 9.84
N THR A 94 3.14 13.22 10.46
CA THR A 94 2.74 14.08 11.58
C THR A 94 1.64 15.05 11.18
N GLU A 95 1.74 15.66 10.01
CA GLU A 95 0.71 16.58 9.51
C GLU A 95 -0.60 15.86 9.22
N ALA A 96 -0.55 14.66 8.60
CA ALA A 96 -1.73 13.85 8.35
C ALA A 96 -2.47 13.51 9.65
N ILE A 97 -1.74 13.12 10.71
CA ILE A 97 -2.31 12.84 12.03
C ILE A 97 -2.89 14.10 12.65
N SER A 98 -2.15 15.20 12.69
CA SER A 98 -2.58 16.45 13.33
C SER A 98 -3.84 17.05 12.69
N ARG A 99 -3.99 16.87 11.37
CA ARG A 99 -5.17 17.30 10.60
C ARG A 99 -6.27 16.24 10.57
N ASN A 100 -6.09 15.07 11.24
CA ASN A 100 -7.04 13.96 11.25
C ASN A 100 -7.45 13.51 9.83
N LEU A 101 -6.50 13.49 8.89
CA LEU A 101 -6.74 13.08 7.51
C LEU A 101 -6.80 11.54 7.44
N LYS A 102 -7.85 11.04 6.80
CA LYS A 102 -8.08 9.59 6.67
C LYS A 102 -7.32 9.02 5.48
N VAL A 103 -6.09 8.61 5.69
CA VAL A 103 -5.26 7.94 4.68
C VAL A 103 -5.51 6.42 4.68
N MET A 104 -5.42 5.82 5.85
CA MET A 104 -5.67 4.41 6.14
C MET A 104 -6.05 4.26 7.62
N ASP A 105 -6.28 3.04 8.11
CA ASP A 105 -6.49 2.88 9.55
C ASP A 105 -5.24 3.27 10.36
N MET A 106 -5.45 3.70 11.61
CA MET A 106 -4.38 4.26 12.43
C MET A 106 -3.26 3.25 12.71
N THR A 107 -3.61 1.97 12.90
CA THR A 107 -2.62 0.91 13.12
C THR A 107 -1.67 0.77 11.94
N ALA A 108 -2.21 0.71 10.73
CA ALA A 108 -1.44 0.66 9.49
C ALA A 108 -0.57 1.91 9.32
N PHE A 109 -1.16 3.08 9.57
CA PHE A 109 -0.50 4.37 9.39
C PHE A 109 0.68 4.56 10.35
N THR A 110 0.48 4.24 11.64
CA THR A 110 1.54 4.29 12.65
C THR A 110 2.66 3.31 12.34
N LEU A 111 2.33 2.09 11.89
CA LEU A 111 3.33 1.11 11.50
C LEU A 111 4.22 1.62 10.35
N CYS A 112 3.64 2.29 9.36
CA CYS A 112 4.39 2.92 8.27
C CYS A 112 5.28 4.06 8.78
N GLN A 113 4.74 4.93 9.64
CA GLN A 113 5.48 6.05 10.23
C GLN A 113 6.69 5.57 11.03
N GLU A 114 6.52 4.59 11.92
CA GLU A 114 7.59 4.07 12.78
C GLU A 114 8.72 3.38 11.99
N ASN A 115 8.40 2.86 10.80
CA ASN A 115 9.37 2.21 9.93
C ASN A 115 9.86 3.11 8.78
N ASN A 116 9.49 4.40 8.78
CA ASN A 116 9.82 5.34 7.70
C ASN A 116 9.45 4.81 6.31
N LEU A 117 8.34 4.09 6.21
CA LEU A 117 7.84 3.50 4.97
C LEU A 117 6.86 4.46 4.29
N PRO A 118 7.24 5.10 3.18
CA PRO A 118 6.39 6.07 2.51
C PRO A 118 5.15 5.43 1.89
N ILE A 119 4.07 6.22 1.80
CA ILE A 119 2.80 5.81 1.19
C ILE A 119 2.48 6.76 0.05
N ILE A 120 2.14 6.24 -1.11
CA ILE A 120 1.59 7.05 -2.21
C ILE A 120 0.13 6.68 -2.40
N VAL A 121 -0.76 7.66 -2.22
CA VAL A 121 -2.21 7.50 -2.45
C VAL A 121 -2.54 8.01 -3.84
N PHE A 122 -3.17 7.17 -4.67
CA PHE A 122 -3.48 7.51 -6.06
C PHE A 122 -4.79 6.91 -6.54
N ASP A 123 -5.37 7.46 -7.60
CA ASP A 123 -6.55 6.89 -8.25
C ASP A 123 -6.18 5.68 -9.11
N MET A 124 -6.62 4.49 -8.70
CA MET A 124 -6.38 3.24 -9.41
C MET A 124 -7.29 3.03 -10.63
N ASN A 125 -8.41 3.79 -10.72
CA ASN A 125 -9.34 3.67 -11.85
C ASN A 125 -8.86 4.43 -13.09
N LYS A 126 -7.98 5.41 -12.92
CA LYS A 126 -7.40 6.14 -14.03
C LYS A 126 -6.34 5.28 -14.71
N THR A 127 -6.63 4.90 -15.95
CA THR A 127 -5.73 4.08 -16.78
C THR A 127 -4.36 4.73 -16.89
N GLY A 128 -3.31 3.97 -16.63
CA GLY A 128 -1.92 4.42 -16.72
C GLY A 128 -1.29 4.85 -15.39
N ASN A 129 -2.07 5.33 -14.41
CA ASN A 129 -1.52 5.86 -13.15
C ASN A 129 -0.55 4.92 -12.44
N LEU A 130 -0.86 3.63 -12.35
CA LEU A 130 0.03 2.66 -11.72
C LEU A 130 1.34 2.49 -12.52
N VAL A 131 1.25 2.48 -13.83
CA VAL A 131 2.43 2.38 -14.71
C VAL A 131 3.29 3.64 -14.58
N ASP A 132 2.66 4.80 -14.54
CA ASP A 132 3.35 6.08 -14.37
C ASP A 132 4.06 6.16 -13.02
N LEU A 133 3.42 5.73 -11.93
CA LEU A 133 4.05 5.64 -10.60
C LEU A 133 5.29 4.73 -10.60
N VAL A 134 5.19 3.54 -11.20
CA VAL A 134 6.32 2.59 -11.29
C VAL A 134 7.47 3.16 -12.14
N LYS A 135 7.16 4.05 -13.10
CA LYS A 135 8.16 4.79 -13.88
C LYS A 135 8.73 6.02 -13.19
N GLY A 136 8.26 6.34 -11.97
CA GLY A 136 8.73 7.49 -11.20
C GLY A 136 8.03 8.82 -11.54
N VAL A 137 6.91 8.79 -12.26
CA VAL A 137 6.10 9.98 -12.49
C VAL A 137 5.35 10.33 -11.20
N GLU A 138 5.36 11.59 -10.81
CA GLU A 138 4.63 12.07 -9.62
C GLU A 138 3.12 12.03 -9.88
N VAL A 139 2.44 11.06 -9.28
CA VAL A 139 0.98 10.87 -9.35
C VAL A 139 0.46 10.69 -7.93
N GLY A 140 -0.63 11.39 -7.60
CA GLY A 140 -1.27 11.24 -6.30
C GLY A 140 -0.66 12.11 -5.20
N THR A 141 -0.72 11.63 -3.96
CA THR A 141 -0.13 12.27 -2.77
C THR A 141 0.89 11.35 -2.13
N LEU A 142 2.11 11.86 -1.95
CA LEU A 142 3.16 11.17 -1.18
C LEU A 142 3.03 11.52 0.31
N VAL A 143 2.99 10.51 1.18
CA VAL A 143 3.08 10.64 2.64
C VAL A 143 4.43 10.07 3.09
N SER A 144 5.23 10.87 3.78
CA SER A 144 6.57 10.48 4.24
C SER A 144 6.98 11.19 5.54
#